data_dca8d8d5b4ce23bd7c12f4831d00aee0
#
_entry.id   dca8d8d5b4ce23bd7c12f4831d00aee0
#
_cell.length_a   1.000
_cell.length_b   1.000
_cell.length_c   1.000
_cell.angle_alpha   90.00
_cell.angle_beta   90.00
_cell.angle_gamma   90.00
#
_symmetry.space_group_name_H-M   'P 1'
#
loop_
_entity.id
_entity.type
_entity.pdbx_description
1 polymer ?
#
loop_
_entity_poly.entity_id
_entity_poly.type
_entity_poly.pdbx_seq_one_letter_code
_entity_poly.pdbx_strand_id
1 'polypeptide(L)'
;MKIDVIISADYIDSEVLKGKIAVVIDMLRATSVITTALYNGAKKVIPVVSVEEAFEKAKELKSLGEEVLLGGERKALKIDGFDFSNSPLEYKREIVEGKNVIMSTTNGTRALNLCNKADKVIVASVLNGQAVA
;
A
#
# COMPACT_ATOMS: atom_id res chain seq x y z
N MET A 1 -25.05 11.11 -4.70
CA MET A 1 -23.79 10.63 -4.05
C MET A 1 -23.21 11.79 -3.25
N LYS A 2 -22.76 11.53 -2.03
CA LYS A 2 -22.07 12.55 -1.21
C LYS A 2 -20.58 12.20 -1.20
N ILE A 3 -19.71 13.18 -1.43
CA ILE A 3 -18.26 13.03 -1.42
C ILE A 3 -17.71 13.96 -0.34
N ASP A 4 -16.93 13.39 0.57
CA ASP A 4 -16.16 14.11 1.58
C ASP A 4 -14.65 13.92 1.29
N VAL A 5 -13.84 14.95 1.50
CA VAL A 5 -12.39 14.90 1.27
C VAL A 5 -11.65 15.06 2.58
N ILE A 6 -10.75 14.13 2.88
CA ILE A 6 -9.83 14.18 4.02
C ILE A 6 -8.42 14.37 3.46
N ILE A 7 -7.81 15.51 3.75
CA ILE A 7 -6.55 15.95 3.11
C ILE A 7 -5.28 15.29 3.66
N SER A 8 -5.36 14.66 4.84
CA SER A 8 -4.21 14.00 5.47
C SER A 8 -4.66 12.82 6.32
N ALA A 9 -3.82 11.80 6.43
CA ALA A 9 -4.02 10.67 7.32
C ALA A 9 -4.21 11.09 8.79
N ASP A 10 -3.69 12.25 9.18
CA ASP A 10 -3.83 12.78 10.55
C ASP A 10 -5.28 13.14 10.93
N TYR A 11 -6.12 13.36 9.94
CA TYR A 11 -7.54 13.72 10.14
C TYR A 11 -8.50 12.56 9.90
N ILE A 12 -7.99 11.34 9.67
CA ILE A 12 -8.84 10.16 9.49
C ILE A 12 -9.36 9.71 10.86
N ASP A 13 -10.67 9.80 11.04
CA ASP A 13 -11.38 9.11 12.11
C ASP A 13 -12.02 7.85 11.53
N SER A 14 -11.52 6.68 11.91
CA SER A 14 -11.99 5.39 11.38
C SER A 14 -13.46 5.12 11.70
N GLU A 15 -14.01 5.70 12.77
CA GLU A 15 -15.42 5.50 13.16
C GLU A 15 -16.38 6.14 12.16
N VAL A 16 -16.01 7.30 11.59
CA VAL A 16 -16.86 7.99 10.60
C VAL A 16 -16.82 7.35 9.22
N LEU A 17 -15.95 6.36 9.01
CA LEU A 17 -15.82 5.63 7.74
C LEU A 17 -16.76 4.44 7.62
N LYS A 18 -17.42 4.02 8.70
CA LYS A 18 -18.41 2.94 8.67
C LYS A 18 -19.53 3.25 7.68
N GLY A 19 -19.90 2.28 6.86
CA GLY A 19 -20.92 2.44 5.82
C GLY A 19 -20.47 3.26 4.60
N LYS A 20 -19.16 3.57 4.49
CA LYS A 20 -18.61 4.37 3.40
C LYS A 20 -17.59 3.60 2.57
N ILE A 21 -17.39 4.08 1.36
CA ILE A 21 -16.26 3.68 0.52
C ILE A 21 -15.15 4.71 0.73
N ALA A 22 -13.97 4.26 1.14
CA ALA A 22 -12.77 5.07 1.24
C ALA A 22 -11.92 4.92 -0.02
N VAL A 23 -11.54 6.03 -0.64
CA VAL A 23 -10.58 6.05 -1.75
C VAL A 23 -9.30 6.68 -1.24
N VAL A 24 -8.23 5.90 -1.16
CA VAL A 24 -6.93 6.36 -0.67
C VAL A 24 -6.05 6.75 -1.86
N ILE A 25 -5.60 8.00 -1.85
CA ILE A 25 -4.78 8.60 -2.90
C ILE A 25 -3.49 9.12 -2.28
N ASP A 26 -2.38 8.45 -2.56
CA ASP A 26 -1.02 8.91 -2.29
C ASP A 26 -0.22 8.72 -3.59
N MET A 27 -0.46 9.62 -4.54
CA MET A 27 0.06 9.52 -5.89
C MET A 27 1.60 9.55 -5.92
N LEU A 28 2.23 10.29 -5.02
CA LEU A 28 3.68 10.41 -4.90
C LEU A 28 4.15 9.98 -3.49
N ARG A 29 4.18 8.61 -3.23
CA ARG A 29 4.16 7.62 -4.33
C ARG A 29 3.46 6.32 -3.98
N ALA A 30 2.97 6.11 -2.73
CA ALA A 30 2.57 4.81 -2.25
C ALA A 30 1.49 4.13 -3.12
N THR A 31 0.40 4.85 -3.45
CA THR A 31 -0.68 4.26 -4.24
C THR A 31 -0.29 4.01 -5.69
N SER A 32 0.66 4.78 -6.25
CA SER A 32 1.24 4.49 -7.57
C SER A 32 2.09 3.23 -7.55
N VAL A 33 2.88 3.00 -6.49
CA VAL A 33 3.65 1.76 -6.30
C VAL A 33 2.72 0.56 -6.19
N ILE A 34 1.68 0.64 -5.35
CA ILE A 34 0.72 -0.45 -5.17
C ILE A 34 0.04 -0.80 -6.50
N THR A 35 -0.45 0.22 -7.22
CA THR A 35 -1.08 0.05 -8.53
C THR A 35 -0.13 -0.63 -9.52
N THR A 36 1.12 -0.16 -9.59
CA THR A 36 2.14 -0.73 -10.49
C THR A 36 2.48 -2.18 -10.13
N ALA A 37 2.69 -2.47 -8.85
CA ALA A 37 3.01 -3.84 -8.40
C ALA A 37 1.89 -4.82 -8.75
N LEU A 38 0.62 -4.47 -8.49
CA LEU A 38 -0.53 -5.30 -8.82
C LEU A 38 -0.72 -5.45 -10.34
N TYR A 39 -0.58 -4.37 -11.11
CA TYR A 39 -0.63 -4.43 -12.57
C TYR A 39 0.46 -5.34 -13.16
N ASN A 40 1.63 -5.37 -12.56
CA ASN A 40 2.75 -6.22 -12.95
C ASN A 40 2.67 -7.65 -12.39
N GLY A 41 1.54 -8.02 -11.78
CA GLY A 41 1.27 -9.41 -11.41
C GLY A 41 1.68 -9.79 -9.98
N ALA A 42 1.94 -8.83 -9.10
CA ALA A 42 2.07 -9.15 -7.68
C ALA A 42 0.82 -9.88 -7.16
N LYS A 43 1.03 -10.95 -6.40
CA LYS A 43 -0.06 -11.76 -5.83
C LYS A 43 -0.90 -10.92 -4.85
N LYS A 44 -0.24 -10.16 -4.02
CA LYS A 44 -0.83 -9.22 -3.05
C LYS A 44 0.13 -8.08 -2.76
N VAL A 45 -0.42 -6.94 -2.37
CA VAL A 45 0.32 -5.89 -1.66
C VAL A 45 -0.28 -5.76 -0.26
N ILE A 46 0.55 -5.90 0.77
CA ILE A 46 0.16 -5.91 2.18
C ILE A 46 0.71 -4.63 2.84
N PRO A 47 -0.12 -3.62 3.07
CA PRO A 47 0.31 -2.41 3.75
C PRO A 47 0.46 -2.65 5.25
N VAL A 48 1.61 -2.28 5.80
CA VAL A 48 1.90 -2.32 7.24
C VAL A 48 2.36 -0.96 7.73
N VAL A 49 2.23 -0.71 9.03
CA VAL A 49 2.53 0.61 9.61
C VAL A 49 4.00 0.71 10.03
N SER A 50 4.58 -0.34 10.60
CA SER A 50 5.96 -0.31 11.09
C SER A 50 6.91 -1.20 10.29
N VAL A 51 8.20 -0.95 10.46
CA VAL A 51 9.26 -1.75 9.85
C VAL A 51 9.33 -3.13 10.50
N GLU A 52 9.12 -3.18 11.82
CA GLU A 52 9.09 -4.41 12.61
C GLU A 52 7.96 -5.32 12.14
N GLU A 53 6.76 -4.77 11.98
CA GLU A 53 5.60 -5.49 11.44
C GLU A 53 5.88 -6.05 10.04
N ALA A 54 6.60 -5.30 9.20
CA ALA A 54 6.98 -5.76 7.87
C ALA A 54 7.87 -7.01 7.92
N PHE A 55 8.89 -7.02 8.79
CA PHE A 55 9.78 -8.17 8.95
C PHE A 55 9.06 -9.37 9.58
N GLU A 56 8.21 -9.17 10.57
CA GLU A 56 7.41 -10.23 11.19
C GLU A 56 6.48 -10.89 10.16
N LYS A 57 5.76 -10.07 9.38
CA LYS A 57 4.86 -10.56 8.34
C LYS A 57 5.60 -11.27 7.21
N ALA A 58 6.79 -10.78 6.85
CA ALA A 58 7.64 -11.47 5.87
C ALA A 58 8.08 -12.84 6.37
N LYS A 59 8.49 -12.94 7.64
CA LYS A 59 8.87 -14.21 8.27
C LYS A 59 7.71 -15.20 8.30
N GLU A 60 6.52 -14.73 8.68
CA GLU A 60 5.29 -15.54 8.69
C GLU A 60 5.01 -16.12 7.31
N LEU A 61 4.93 -15.28 6.26
CA LEU A 61 4.61 -15.72 4.91
C LEU A 61 5.69 -16.66 4.33
N LYS A 62 6.97 -16.38 4.57
CA LYS A 62 8.07 -17.26 4.15
C LYS A 62 8.00 -18.63 4.82
N SER A 63 7.57 -18.71 6.08
CA SER A 63 7.37 -19.99 6.77
C SER A 63 6.25 -20.85 6.16
N LEU A 64 5.33 -20.22 5.43
CA LEU A 64 4.25 -20.87 4.67
C LEU A 64 4.66 -21.20 3.22
N GLY A 65 5.92 -20.99 2.85
CA GLY A 65 6.43 -21.25 1.51
C GLY A 65 6.10 -20.15 0.48
N GLU A 66 5.66 -18.98 0.93
CA GLU A 66 5.32 -17.85 0.06
C GLU A 66 6.57 -17.03 -0.30
N GLU A 67 6.65 -16.57 -1.54
CA GLU A 67 7.65 -15.58 -1.94
C GLU A 67 7.23 -14.18 -1.52
N VAL A 68 8.16 -13.45 -0.91
CA VAL A 68 7.89 -12.15 -0.29
C VAL A 68 8.96 -11.15 -0.65
N LEU A 69 8.54 -9.96 -1.01
CA LEU A 69 9.36 -8.77 -1.22
C LEU A 69 8.96 -7.68 -0.23
N LEU A 70 9.96 -6.94 0.25
CA LEU A 70 9.77 -5.80 1.15
C LEU A 70 10.00 -4.50 0.38
N GLY A 71 9.05 -3.60 0.41
CA GLY A 71 9.14 -2.30 -0.25
C GLY A 71 8.66 -1.15 0.64
N GLY A 72 9.20 0.03 0.40
CA GLY A 72 8.76 1.21 1.15
C GLY A 72 9.85 2.23 1.42
N GLU A 73 9.50 3.20 2.27
CA GLU A 73 10.36 4.32 2.58
C GLU A 73 10.16 4.84 4.01
N ARG A 74 11.21 5.48 4.52
CA ARG A 74 11.15 6.43 5.64
C ARG A 74 11.93 7.67 5.24
N LYS A 75 11.34 8.87 5.43
CA LYS A 75 11.95 10.16 5.03
C LYS A 75 12.40 10.15 3.55
N ALA A 76 11.58 9.56 2.67
CA ALA A 76 11.83 9.40 1.24
C ALA A 76 13.02 8.49 0.86
N LEU A 77 13.68 7.83 1.81
CA LEU A 77 14.78 6.90 1.59
C LEU A 77 14.29 5.46 1.73
N LYS A 78 14.92 4.55 0.98
CA LYS A 78 14.69 3.10 1.13
C LYS A 78 15.00 2.68 2.56
N ILE A 79 14.13 1.84 3.14
CA ILE A 79 14.33 1.29 4.48
C ILE A 79 15.46 0.25 4.45
N ASP A 80 16.34 0.30 5.43
CA ASP A 80 17.43 -0.69 5.57
C ASP A 80 16.85 -2.11 5.70
N GLY A 81 17.40 -3.04 4.93
CA GLY A 81 16.93 -4.43 4.88
C GLY A 81 15.71 -4.67 3.98
N PHE A 82 15.14 -3.63 3.36
CA PHE A 82 14.09 -3.80 2.35
C PHE A 82 14.68 -4.02 0.96
N ASP A 83 13.95 -4.76 0.12
CA ASP A 83 14.36 -5.05 -1.26
C ASP A 83 14.26 -3.78 -2.13
N PHE A 84 13.17 -3.01 -1.99
CA PHE A 84 12.84 -1.87 -2.83
C PHE A 84 12.51 -0.61 -2.04
N SER A 85 12.71 0.53 -2.69
CA SER A 85 12.23 1.82 -2.23
C SER A 85 10.74 2.01 -2.55
N ASN A 86 10.24 3.23 -2.39
CA ASN A 86 8.88 3.62 -2.78
C ASN A 86 8.85 4.18 -4.22
N SER A 87 9.62 3.58 -5.15
CA SER A 87 9.63 3.97 -6.56
C SER A 87 8.89 2.93 -7.43
N PRO A 88 7.83 3.32 -8.17
CA PRO A 88 7.13 2.39 -9.06
C PRO A 88 8.03 1.70 -10.08
N LEU A 89 9.14 2.33 -10.48
CA LEU A 89 10.07 1.81 -11.48
C LEU A 89 10.80 0.54 -11.04
N GLU A 90 10.84 0.26 -9.73
CA GLU A 90 11.50 -0.93 -9.18
C GLU A 90 10.60 -2.17 -9.21
N TYR A 91 9.27 -2.00 -9.28
CA TYR A 91 8.28 -3.08 -9.20
C TYR A 91 7.93 -3.64 -10.58
N LYS A 92 8.95 -4.09 -11.31
CA LYS A 92 8.81 -4.65 -12.65
C LYS A 92 8.17 -6.04 -12.61
N ARG A 93 7.48 -6.43 -13.71
CA ARG A 93 6.79 -7.73 -13.82
C ARG A 93 7.70 -8.90 -13.50
N GLU A 94 8.89 -8.98 -14.10
CA GLU A 94 9.86 -10.05 -13.89
C GLU A 94 10.33 -10.21 -12.44
N ILE A 95 10.06 -9.21 -11.61
CA ILE A 95 10.46 -9.18 -10.20
C ILE A 95 9.28 -9.52 -9.29
N VAL A 96 8.10 -8.92 -9.53
CA VAL A 96 6.97 -8.98 -8.58
C VAL A 96 5.93 -10.04 -8.91
N GLU A 97 5.93 -10.59 -10.14
CA GLU A 97 4.90 -11.52 -10.58
C GLU A 97 4.81 -12.75 -9.67
N GLY A 98 3.60 -13.04 -9.21
CA GLY A 98 3.29 -14.15 -8.30
C GLY A 98 3.73 -13.97 -6.84
N LYS A 99 4.42 -12.87 -6.50
CA LYS A 99 4.96 -12.65 -5.16
C LYS A 99 4.08 -11.75 -4.30
N ASN A 100 4.20 -11.90 -2.99
CA ASN A 100 3.60 -10.99 -2.03
C ASN A 100 4.54 -9.80 -1.81
N VAL A 101 4.03 -8.58 -1.87
CA VAL A 101 4.78 -7.36 -1.55
C VAL A 101 4.27 -6.82 -0.23
N ILE A 102 5.12 -6.77 0.79
CA ILE A 102 4.83 -6.09 2.05
C ILE A 102 5.37 -4.68 1.94
N MET A 103 4.52 -3.70 2.22
CA MET A 103 4.84 -2.30 1.98
C MET A 103 4.65 -1.45 3.22
N SER A 104 5.67 -0.65 3.55
CA SER A 104 5.63 0.29 4.67
C SER A 104 6.10 1.67 4.23
N THR A 105 5.20 2.67 4.32
CA THR A 105 5.47 4.06 3.94
C THR A 105 5.03 5.04 5.03
N THR A 106 5.53 6.25 4.98
CA THR A 106 5.23 7.28 5.99
C THR A 106 3.75 7.66 6.02
N ASN A 107 3.10 7.79 4.86
CA ASN A 107 1.72 8.29 4.74
C ASN A 107 0.74 7.26 4.15
N GLY A 108 1.03 6.70 2.99
CA GLY A 108 0.07 5.90 2.24
C GLY A 108 -0.36 4.62 2.96
N THR A 109 0.59 3.84 3.49
CA THR A 109 0.25 2.61 4.22
C THR A 109 -0.45 2.90 5.54
N ARG A 110 -0.11 4.01 6.19
CA ARG A 110 -0.81 4.50 7.39
C ARG A 110 -2.26 4.88 7.07
N ALA A 111 -2.49 5.63 5.98
CA ALA A 111 -3.84 5.99 5.54
C ALA A 111 -4.68 4.74 5.24
N LEU A 112 -4.13 3.76 4.52
CA LEU A 112 -4.81 2.50 4.23
C LEU A 112 -5.22 1.75 5.50
N ASN A 113 -4.33 1.65 6.49
CA ASN A 113 -4.62 0.99 7.76
C ASN A 113 -5.68 1.74 8.58
N LEU A 114 -5.70 3.08 8.57
CA LEU A 114 -6.71 3.88 9.24
C LEU A 114 -8.10 3.76 8.59
N CYS A 115 -8.17 3.38 7.32
CA CYS A 115 -9.44 3.16 6.61
C CYS A 115 -10.07 1.77 6.87
N ASN A 116 -9.57 0.98 7.79
CA ASN A 116 -9.97 -0.41 8.04
C ASN A 116 -11.45 -0.61 8.43
N LYS A 117 -12.16 0.44 8.87
CA LYS A 117 -13.59 0.40 9.21
C LYS A 117 -14.51 0.83 8.06
N ALA A 118 -13.97 1.25 6.93
CA ALA A 118 -14.75 1.51 5.74
C ALA A 118 -15.30 0.18 5.17
N ASP A 119 -16.47 0.22 4.55
CA ASP A 119 -17.06 -0.96 3.91
C ASP A 119 -16.21 -1.45 2.74
N LYS A 120 -15.52 -0.52 2.07
CA LYS A 120 -14.59 -0.80 1.00
C LYS A 120 -13.47 0.22 1.00
N VAL A 121 -12.24 -0.23 0.80
CA VAL A 121 -11.09 0.64 0.59
C VAL A 121 -10.57 0.45 -0.82
N ILE A 122 -10.45 1.53 -1.56
CA ILE A 122 -9.95 1.54 -2.94
C ILE A 122 -8.63 2.31 -2.96
N VAL A 123 -7.63 1.73 -3.58
CA VAL A 123 -6.34 2.39 -3.84
C VAL A 123 -6.42 3.11 -5.18
N ALA A 124 -6.17 4.40 -5.20
CA ALA A 124 -6.22 5.19 -6.41
C ALA A 124 -4.96 6.03 -6.64
N SER A 125 -4.61 6.17 -7.91
CA SER A 125 -3.58 7.07 -8.42
C SER A 125 -3.99 7.53 -9.82
N VAL A 126 -3.20 8.39 -10.45
CA VAL A 126 -3.43 8.74 -11.88
C VAL A 126 -3.31 7.53 -12.81
N LEU A 127 -2.58 6.49 -12.39
CA LEU A 127 -2.35 5.29 -13.19
C LEU A 127 -3.62 4.44 -13.37
N ASN A 128 -4.55 4.48 -12.42
CA ASN A 128 -5.79 3.72 -12.44
C ASN A 128 -7.04 4.61 -12.23
N GLY A 129 -6.92 5.92 -12.32
CA GLY A 129 -8.00 6.86 -12.04
C GLY A 129 -9.26 6.58 -12.85
N GLN A 130 -9.14 6.26 -14.13
CA GLN A 130 -10.27 5.92 -14.99
C GLN A 130 -10.99 4.64 -14.54
N ALA A 131 -10.25 3.65 -14.03
CA ALA A 131 -10.85 2.41 -13.54
C ALA A 131 -11.49 2.55 -12.16
N VAL A 132 -11.08 3.56 -11.39
CA VAL A 132 -11.64 3.86 -10.06
C VAL A 132 -12.88 4.71 -10.16
N ALA A 133 -12.94 5.66 -11.11
CA ALA A 133 -14.08 6.54 -11.33
C ALA A 133 -15.25 5.78 -11.94
#